data_7061894b09e124175351bf16a5f3fbdd
#
_entry.id   7061894b09e124175351bf16a5f3fbdd
#
_cell.length_a   1.000
_cell.length_b   1.000
_cell.length_c   1.000
_cell.angle_alpha   90.00
_cell.angle_beta   90.00
_cell.angle_gamma   90.00
#
_symmetry.space_group_name_H-M   'P 1'
#
loop_
_entity.id
_entity.type
_entity.pdbx_description
1 polymer ?
#
loop_
_entity_poly.entity_id
_entity_poly.type
_entity_poly.pdbx_seq_one_letter_code
_entity_poly.pdbx_strand_id
1 'polypeptide(L)'
;MSNDVKLKVYLETSFVSYLTGGVTLNAKIAADQAYTRIWWERERSEVEVFISGYTLAECEEGNATRAAERLGAIKDVPLLPDRSDEVVLLARKLIDGHALPEGETTDALHIAAAAVNGMDVLLTWNCKHMANPHTLPKTRQIIASSGFFCPAIMTPKTFIENTEMEVSHV
;
A
#
# COMPACT_ATOMS: atom_id res chain seq x y z
N MET A 1 30.48 -2.38 8.80
CA MET A 1 29.24 -3.08 8.43
C MET A 1 28.14 -2.02 8.46
N SER A 2 27.77 -1.50 7.30
CA SER A 2 26.58 -0.62 7.22
C SER A 2 25.37 -1.49 7.52
N ASN A 3 24.72 -1.21 8.63
CA ASN A 3 23.39 -1.72 8.93
C ASN A 3 22.45 -0.91 8.02
N ASP A 4 22.37 -1.26 6.73
CA ASP A 4 21.39 -0.67 5.83
C ASP A 4 20.02 -1.09 6.34
N VAL A 5 19.35 -0.17 7.02
CA VAL A 5 17.97 -0.36 7.47
C VAL A 5 17.12 -0.40 6.22
N LYS A 6 16.57 -1.58 5.91
CA LYS A 6 15.67 -1.75 4.77
C LYS A 6 14.38 -0.96 4.98
N LEU A 7 13.86 -0.36 3.91
CA LEU A 7 12.55 0.27 3.93
C LEU A 7 11.45 -0.74 4.25
N LYS A 8 10.51 -0.34 5.10
CA LYS A 8 9.30 -1.11 5.43
C LYS A 8 8.17 -0.71 4.50
N VAL A 9 7.74 -1.65 3.69
CA VAL A 9 6.75 -1.43 2.62
C VAL A 9 5.47 -2.18 2.92
N TYR A 10 4.37 -1.48 2.97
CA TYR A 10 3.03 -2.03 3.13
C TYR A 10 2.35 -2.19 1.77
N LEU A 11 1.78 -3.36 1.53
CA LEU A 11 1.02 -3.66 0.32
C LEU A 11 -0.48 -3.59 0.58
N GLU A 12 -1.13 -2.65 -0.09
CA GLU A 12 -2.59 -2.54 -0.11
C GLU A 12 -3.18 -3.55 -1.13
N THR A 13 -4.44 -3.88 -1.00
CA THR A 13 -5.11 -4.95 -1.77
C THR A 13 -5.07 -4.76 -3.28
N SER A 14 -5.11 -3.52 -3.77
CA SER A 14 -5.01 -3.24 -5.21
C SER A 14 -3.66 -3.68 -5.78
N PHE A 15 -2.56 -3.57 -5.01
CA PHE A 15 -1.27 -4.12 -5.41
C PHE A 15 -1.36 -5.62 -5.66
N VAL A 16 -1.94 -6.38 -4.72
CA VAL A 16 -2.06 -7.83 -4.83
C VAL A 16 -2.96 -8.23 -6.00
N SER A 17 -4.05 -7.51 -6.21
CA SER A 17 -4.98 -7.73 -7.33
C SER A 17 -4.32 -7.51 -8.69
N TYR A 18 -3.47 -6.49 -8.82
CA TYR A 18 -2.72 -6.23 -10.06
C TYR A 18 -1.57 -7.24 -10.26
N LEU A 19 -0.91 -7.66 -9.18
CA LEU A 19 0.14 -8.68 -9.23
C LEU A 19 -0.38 -10.00 -9.81
N THR A 20 -1.56 -10.43 -9.38
CA THR A 20 -2.20 -11.68 -9.79
C THR A 20 -3.19 -11.53 -10.94
N GLY A 21 -3.38 -10.31 -11.43
CA GLY A 21 -4.34 -10.02 -12.49
C GLY A 21 -4.06 -10.77 -13.79
N GLY A 22 -5.12 -11.30 -14.39
CA GLY A 22 -5.03 -11.99 -15.68
C GLY A 22 -4.88 -11.03 -16.86
N VAL A 23 -4.80 -11.61 -18.05
CA VAL A 23 -4.71 -10.86 -19.32
C VAL A 23 -5.89 -9.89 -19.45
N THR A 24 -5.62 -8.68 -19.86
CA THR A 24 -6.61 -7.63 -20.07
C THR A 24 -6.36 -6.91 -21.41
N LEU A 25 -7.44 -6.49 -22.07
CA LEU A 25 -7.38 -5.65 -23.27
C LEU A 25 -7.22 -4.16 -22.94
N ASN A 26 -7.37 -3.77 -21.67
CA ASN A 26 -7.15 -2.40 -21.24
C ASN A 26 -5.65 -2.15 -21.10
N ALA A 27 -5.09 -1.35 -22.01
CA ALA A 27 -3.65 -1.05 -22.06
C ALA A 27 -3.12 -0.41 -20.76
N LYS A 28 -3.92 0.44 -20.10
CA LYS A 28 -3.53 1.06 -18.83
C LYS A 28 -3.40 0.00 -17.74
N ILE A 29 -4.41 -0.85 -17.58
CA ILE A 29 -4.38 -1.92 -16.58
C ILE A 29 -3.22 -2.88 -16.85
N ALA A 30 -2.99 -3.24 -18.12
CA ALA A 30 -1.87 -4.10 -18.50
C ALA A 30 -0.50 -3.49 -18.12
N ALA A 31 -0.32 -2.19 -18.34
CA ALA A 31 0.89 -1.47 -17.95
C ALA A 31 1.06 -1.46 -16.40
N ASP A 32 0.00 -1.14 -15.67
CA ASP A 32 0.01 -1.11 -14.21
C ASP A 32 0.31 -2.51 -13.61
N GLN A 33 -0.24 -3.59 -14.19
CA GLN A 33 0.11 -4.97 -13.85
C GLN A 33 1.60 -5.27 -14.12
N ALA A 34 2.14 -4.81 -15.24
CA ALA A 34 3.55 -5.00 -15.58
C ALA A 34 4.47 -4.31 -14.55
N TYR A 35 4.20 -3.05 -14.19
CA TYR A 35 4.94 -2.35 -13.13
C TYR A 35 4.86 -3.06 -11.77
N THR A 36 3.68 -3.61 -11.43
CA THR A 36 3.51 -4.36 -10.17
C THR A 36 4.38 -5.61 -10.14
N ARG A 37 4.44 -6.35 -11.25
CA ARG A 37 5.29 -7.55 -11.38
C ARG A 37 6.78 -7.21 -11.37
N ILE A 38 7.18 -6.15 -12.06
CA ILE A 38 8.58 -5.65 -12.03
C ILE A 38 8.99 -5.31 -10.59
N TRP A 39 8.14 -4.57 -9.87
CA TRP A 39 8.39 -4.25 -8.47
C TRP A 39 8.54 -5.52 -7.62
N TRP A 40 7.61 -6.46 -7.77
CA TRP A 40 7.62 -7.72 -7.03
C TRP A 40 8.85 -8.58 -7.29
N GLU A 41 9.35 -8.60 -8.51
CA GLU A 41 10.50 -9.39 -8.90
C GLU A 41 11.84 -8.73 -8.55
N ARG A 42 11.92 -7.40 -8.60
CA ARG A 42 13.18 -6.66 -8.45
C ARG A 42 13.35 -6.03 -7.07
N GLU A 43 12.33 -5.32 -6.59
CA GLU A 43 12.46 -4.48 -5.41
C GLU A 43 12.16 -5.23 -4.11
N ARG A 44 11.35 -6.28 -4.16
CA ARG A 44 10.92 -7.03 -2.97
C ARG A 44 12.07 -7.53 -2.11
N SER A 45 13.18 -7.96 -2.68
CA SER A 45 14.34 -8.48 -1.94
C SER A 45 15.11 -7.40 -1.19
N GLU A 46 14.99 -6.16 -1.65
CA GLU A 46 15.72 -5.01 -1.10
C GLU A 46 14.99 -4.31 0.05
N VAL A 47 13.74 -4.68 0.30
CA VAL A 47 12.86 -4.06 1.29
C VAL A 47 12.26 -5.11 2.25
N GLU A 48 11.66 -4.66 3.34
CA GLU A 48 10.82 -5.49 4.20
C GLU A 48 9.36 -5.28 3.86
N VAL A 49 8.67 -6.33 3.43
CA VAL A 49 7.29 -6.25 2.92
C VAL A 49 6.30 -6.74 3.96
N PHE A 50 5.20 -6.02 4.12
CA PHE A 50 4.13 -6.31 5.07
C PHE A 50 2.74 -6.17 4.45
N ILE A 51 1.78 -6.90 4.99
CA ILE A 51 0.34 -6.75 4.76
C ILE A 51 -0.38 -6.64 6.09
N SER A 52 -1.67 -6.28 6.07
CA SER A 52 -2.52 -6.30 7.26
C SER A 52 -3.64 -7.31 7.15
N GLY A 53 -4.38 -7.50 8.25
CA GLY A 53 -5.63 -8.27 8.25
C GLY A 53 -6.67 -7.71 7.27
N TYR A 54 -6.66 -6.39 7.01
CA TYR A 54 -7.54 -5.77 6.01
C TYR A 54 -7.18 -6.23 4.60
N THR A 55 -5.89 -6.30 4.25
CA THR A 55 -5.43 -6.85 2.97
C THR A 55 -5.87 -8.30 2.79
N LEU A 56 -5.73 -9.13 3.83
CA LEU A 56 -6.18 -10.52 3.78
C LEU A 56 -7.68 -10.62 3.56
N ALA A 57 -8.47 -9.91 4.35
CA ALA A 57 -9.93 -9.94 4.27
C ALA A 57 -10.44 -9.58 2.87
N GLU A 58 -9.90 -8.49 2.29
CA GLU A 58 -10.27 -8.09 0.93
C GLU A 58 -9.76 -9.08 -0.13
N CYS A 59 -8.60 -9.71 0.07
CA CYS A 59 -8.10 -10.72 -0.85
C CYS A 59 -8.97 -12.00 -0.88
N GLU A 60 -9.70 -12.28 0.19
CA GLU A 60 -10.65 -13.40 0.28
C GLU A 60 -11.96 -13.14 -0.46
N GLU A 61 -12.28 -11.87 -0.77
CA GLU A 61 -13.56 -11.51 -1.37
C GLU A 61 -13.65 -11.89 -2.86
N GLY A 62 -14.88 -12.02 -3.34
CA GLY A 62 -15.21 -12.20 -4.74
C GLY A 62 -15.07 -13.64 -5.25
N ASN A 63 -14.59 -13.79 -6.49
CA ASN A 63 -14.47 -15.10 -7.12
C ASN A 63 -13.43 -15.98 -6.43
N ALA A 64 -13.80 -17.22 -6.07
CA ALA A 64 -12.95 -18.14 -5.29
C ALA A 64 -11.60 -18.45 -5.94
N THR A 65 -11.53 -18.59 -7.26
CA THR A 65 -10.26 -18.82 -7.98
C THR A 65 -9.34 -17.61 -7.86
N ARG A 66 -9.89 -16.41 -8.05
CA ARG A 66 -9.13 -15.17 -7.92
C ARG A 66 -8.70 -14.90 -6.48
N ALA A 67 -9.55 -15.21 -5.50
CA ALA A 67 -9.18 -15.13 -4.09
C ALA A 67 -8.01 -16.06 -3.77
N ALA A 68 -8.06 -17.31 -4.23
CA ALA A 68 -6.97 -18.27 -4.04
C ALA A 68 -5.64 -17.80 -4.68
N GLU A 69 -5.68 -17.20 -5.86
CA GLU A 69 -4.50 -16.63 -6.53
C GLU A 69 -3.89 -15.48 -5.71
N ARG A 70 -4.72 -14.54 -5.22
CA ARG A 70 -4.27 -13.42 -4.37
C ARG A 70 -3.66 -13.92 -3.07
N LEU A 71 -4.35 -14.78 -2.35
CA LEU A 71 -3.85 -15.34 -1.08
C LEU A 71 -2.58 -16.16 -1.28
N GLY A 72 -2.49 -16.93 -2.35
CA GLY A 72 -1.30 -17.69 -2.72
C GLY A 72 -0.07 -16.79 -2.96
N ALA A 73 -0.25 -15.64 -3.59
CA ALA A 73 0.84 -14.70 -3.86
C ALA A 73 1.43 -14.07 -2.60
N ILE A 74 0.61 -13.85 -1.55
CA ILE A 74 1.01 -13.17 -0.31
C ILE A 74 1.17 -14.10 0.90
N LYS A 75 1.07 -15.42 0.71
CA LYS A 75 1.09 -16.41 1.81
C LYS A 75 2.31 -16.30 2.73
N ASP A 76 3.45 -15.88 2.20
CA ASP A 76 4.71 -15.75 2.92
C ASP A 76 5.02 -14.30 3.34
N VAL A 77 4.10 -13.37 3.09
CA VAL A 77 4.26 -11.97 3.50
C VAL A 77 3.82 -11.79 4.95
N PRO A 78 4.69 -11.24 5.82
CA PRO A 78 4.35 -11.02 7.23
C PRO A 78 3.14 -10.10 7.41
N LEU A 79 2.31 -10.44 8.39
CA LEU A 79 1.24 -9.57 8.87
C LEU A 79 1.78 -8.50 9.80
N LEU A 80 1.29 -7.28 9.66
CA LEU A 80 1.48 -6.24 10.66
C LEU A 80 0.86 -6.66 12.01
N PRO A 81 1.46 -6.24 13.14
CA PRO A 81 0.87 -6.43 14.46
C PRO A 81 -0.55 -5.87 14.52
N ASP A 82 -1.42 -6.55 15.26
CA ASP A 82 -2.76 -6.04 15.54
C ASP A 82 -2.67 -4.87 16.54
N ARG A 83 -2.99 -3.69 16.05
CA ARG A 83 -3.14 -2.44 16.80
C ARG A 83 -4.49 -1.80 16.46
N SER A 84 -5.53 -2.63 16.43
CA SER A 84 -6.85 -2.29 15.89
C SER A 84 -7.45 -1.04 16.52
N ASP A 85 -7.29 -0.82 17.84
CA ASP A 85 -7.83 0.37 18.51
C ASP A 85 -7.21 1.66 17.96
N GLU A 86 -5.89 1.71 17.83
CA GLU A 86 -5.17 2.87 17.29
C GLU A 86 -5.47 3.07 15.80
N VAL A 87 -5.52 1.98 15.05
CA VAL A 87 -5.81 1.98 13.60
C VAL A 87 -7.22 2.51 13.34
N VAL A 88 -8.23 2.00 14.04
CA VAL A 88 -9.62 2.44 13.88
C VAL A 88 -9.79 3.90 14.28
N LEU A 89 -9.14 4.33 15.37
CA LEU A 89 -9.19 5.73 15.81
C LEU A 89 -8.57 6.67 14.76
N LEU A 90 -7.40 6.31 14.20
CA LEU A 90 -6.75 7.11 13.17
C LEU A 90 -7.56 7.13 11.86
N ALA A 91 -8.10 5.96 11.44
CA ALA A 91 -8.94 5.87 10.26
C ALA A 91 -10.18 6.77 10.37
N ARG A 92 -10.84 6.78 11.54
CA ARG A 92 -11.95 7.70 11.80
C ARG A 92 -11.54 9.16 11.68
N LYS A 93 -10.40 9.56 12.23
CA LYS A 93 -9.88 10.93 12.09
C LYS A 93 -9.61 11.32 10.63
N LEU A 94 -9.15 10.38 9.80
CA LEU A 94 -8.95 10.63 8.38
C LEU A 94 -10.27 10.88 7.64
N ILE A 95 -11.33 10.15 7.97
CA ILE A 95 -12.66 10.35 7.41
C ILE A 95 -13.29 11.67 7.94
N ASP A 96 -13.32 11.85 9.25
CA ASP A 96 -13.93 13.05 9.90
C ASP A 96 -13.22 14.34 9.47
N GLY A 97 -11.91 14.27 9.25
CA GLY A 97 -11.09 15.37 8.73
C GLY A 97 -11.17 15.55 7.21
N HIS A 98 -12.01 14.80 6.51
CA HIS A 98 -12.18 14.86 5.06
C HIS A 98 -10.89 14.63 4.25
N ALA A 99 -9.96 13.83 4.76
CA ALA A 99 -8.83 13.33 3.97
C ALA A 99 -9.27 12.25 2.98
N LEU A 100 -10.28 11.46 3.36
CA LEU A 100 -10.98 10.50 2.51
C LEU A 100 -12.50 10.72 2.61
N PRO A 101 -13.27 10.33 1.58
CA PRO A 101 -14.73 10.33 1.64
C PRO A 101 -15.29 9.36 2.70
N GLU A 102 -16.49 9.65 3.22
CA GLU A 102 -17.16 8.80 4.24
C GLU A 102 -17.30 7.32 3.82
N GLY A 103 -17.51 7.04 2.54
CA GLY A 103 -17.64 5.67 2.02
C GLY A 103 -16.33 4.89 1.94
N GLU A 104 -15.17 5.53 2.14
CA GLU A 104 -13.85 4.93 1.91
C GLU A 104 -13.18 4.50 3.23
N THR A 105 -13.96 3.87 4.09
CA THR A 105 -13.49 3.42 5.41
C THR A 105 -12.36 2.42 5.32
N THR A 106 -12.40 1.49 4.37
CA THR A 106 -11.36 0.48 4.18
C THR A 106 -10.05 1.12 3.72
N ASP A 107 -10.10 2.08 2.80
CA ASP A 107 -8.92 2.86 2.38
C ASP A 107 -8.28 3.59 3.58
N ALA A 108 -9.12 4.20 4.43
CA ALA A 108 -8.65 4.85 5.66
C ALA A 108 -8.00 3.86 6.63
N LEU A 109 -8.52 2.65 6.76
CA LEU A 109 -7.95 1.58 7.59
C LEU A 109 -6.59 1.12 7.06
N HIS A 110 -6.40 0.98 5.76
CA HIS A 110 -5.10 0.67 5.16
C HIS A 110 -4.06 1.75 5.45
N ILE A 111 -4.41 3.03 5.25
CA ILE A 111 -3.49 4.15 5.54
C ILE A 111 -3.16 4.18 7.03
N ALA A 112 -4.15 4.04 7.90
CA ALA A 112 -3.97 4.03 9.34
C ALA A 112 -3.11 2.85 9.81
N ALA A 113 -3.34 1.64 9.29
CA ALA A 113 -2.55 0.46 9.62
C ALA A 113 -1.07 0.65 9.27
N ALA A 114 -0.78 1.21 8.09
CA ALA A 114 0.58 1.51 7.68
C ALA A 114 1.24 2.57 8.58
N ALA A 115 0.55 3.67 8.89
CA ALA A 115 1.07 4.74 9.72
C ALA A 115 1.31 4.32 11.18
N VAL A 116 0.33 3.66 11.80
CA VAL A 116 0.42 3.20 13.20
C VAL A 116 1.54 2.18 13.40
N ASN A 117 1.80 1.35 12.40
CA ASN A 117 2.86 0.34 12.45
C ASN A 117 4.21 0.84 11.88
N GLY A 118 4.35 2.13 11.58
CA GLY A 118 5.63 2.73 11.20
C GLY A 118 6.16 2.24 9.85
N MET A 119 5.28 2.06 8.87
CA MET A 119 5.69 1.76 7.51
C MET A 119 6.29 3.01 6.83
N ASP A 120 7.36 2.82 6.06
CA ASP A 120 7.98 3.90 5.30
C ASP A 120 7.21 4.19 4.00
N VAL A 121 6.69 3.15 3.37
CA VAL A 121 5.98 3.23 2.09
C VAL A 121 4.69 2.42 2.14
N LEU A 122 3.63 2.94 1.53
CA LEU A 122 2.39 2.22 1.22
C LEU A 122 2.23 2.17 -0.29
N LEU A 123 2.21 0.97 -0.87
CA LEU A 123 2.01 0.75 -2.30
C LEU A 123 0.54 0.45 -2.60
N THR A 124 -0.03 1.27 -3.48
CA THR A 124 -1.43 1.15 -3.90
C THR A 124 -1.62 1.62 -5.34
N TRP A 125 -2.60 1.07 -6.03
CA TRP A 125 -3.11 1.59 -7.31
C TRP A 125 -4.35 2.46 -7.15
N ASN A 126 -4.83 2.65 -5.92
CA ASN A 126 -5.94 3.56 -5.63
C ASN A 126 -5.47 5.03 -5.66
N CYS A 127 -5.32 5.57 -6.87
CA CYS A 127 -4.93 6.97 -7.08
C CYS A 127 -6.08 7.97 -6.88
N LYS A 128 -7.30 7.47 -6.76
CA LYS A 128 -8.47 8.33 -6.54
C LYS A 128 -8.59 8.77 -5.07
N HIS A 129 -8.35 7.87 -4.14
CA HIS A 129 -8.58 8.11 -2.71
C HIS A 129 -7.30 8.06 -1.87
N MET A 130 -6.35 7.18 -2.19
CA MET A 130 -5.16 6.97 -1.37
C MET A 130 -3.93 7.71 -1.90
N ALA A 131 -3.45 7.38 -3.09
CA ALA A 131 -2.31 8.05 -3.74
C ALA A 131 -2.76 9.28 -4.53
N ASN A 132 -3.58 10.13 -3.93
CA ASN A 132 -4.12 11.32 -4.57
C ASN A 132 -3.35 12.58 -4.12
N PRO A 133 -2.63 13.26 -5.02
CA PRO A 133 -1.82 14.42 -4.67
C PRO A 133 -2.63 15.58 -4.08
N HIS A 134 -3.93 15.68 -4.37
CA HIS A 134 -4.79 16.73 -3.83
C HIS A 134 -5.19 16.49 -2.37
N THR A 135 -5.31 15.24 -1.93
CA THR A 135 -5.73 14.89 -0.57
C THR A 135 -4.56 14.49 0.34
N LEU A 136 -3.44 14.06 -0.21
CA LEU A 136 -2.24 13.64 0.55
C LEU A 136 -1.73 14.69 1.55
N PRO A 137 -1.70 16.00 1.27
CA PRO A 137 -1.30 17.00 2.26
C PRO A 137 -2.16 16.95 3.52
N LYS A 138 -3.48 16.83 3.37
CA LYS A 138 -4.42 16.71 4.49
C LYS A 138 -4.23 15.39 5.25
N THR A 139 -4.07 14.28 4.53
CA THR A 139 -3.75 12.96 5.10
C THR A 139 -2.51 13.04 5.99
N ARG A 140 -1.43 13.62 5.50
CA ARG A 140 -0.17 13.81 6.24
C ARG A 140 -0.37 14.66 7.49
N GLN A 141 -1.11 15.75 7.38
CA GLN A 141 -1.38 16.65 8.51
C GLN A 141 -2.15 15.93 9.63
N ILE A 142 -3.19 15.16 9.30
CA ILE A 142 -4.00 14.43 10.28
C ILE A 142 -3.16 13.34 10.96
N ILE A 143 -2.38 12.59 10.20
CA ILE A 143 -1.50 11.54 10.73
C ILE A 143 -0.45 12.15 11.67
N ALA A 144 0.23 13.21 11.25
CA ALA A 144 1.23 13.90 12.07
C ALA A 144 0.64 14.46 13.36
N SER A 145 -0.54 15.10 13.30
CA SER A 145 -1.23 15.64 14.49
C SER A 145 -1.72 14.53 15.43
N SER A 146 -1.79 13.29 14.96
CA SER A 146 -2.12 12.10 15.76
C SER A 146 -0.89 11.42 16.37
N GLY A 147 0.32 11.95 16.12
CA GLY A 147 1.57 11.44 16.69
C GLY A 147 2.24 10.32 15.88
N PHE A 148 1.85 10.14 14.62
CA PHE A 148 2.42 9.14 13.73
C PHE A 148 3.14 9.78 12.53
N PHE A 149 4.03 9.02 11.88
CA PHE A 149 4.59 9.39 10.59
C PHE A 149 3.71 8.86 9.46
N CYS A 150 3.42 9.70 8.47
CA CYS A 150 2.70 9.27 7.29
C CYS A 150 3.65 8.52 6.36
N PRO A 151 3.35 7.28 5.97
CA PRO A 151 4.13 6.60 4.95
C PRO A 151 4.07 7.38 3.63
N ALA A 152 5.09 7.23 2.79
CA ALA A 152 5.01 7.68 1.41
C ALA A 152 3.99 6.80 0.66
N ILE A 153 2.84 7.38 0.28
CA ILE A 153 1.78 6.65 -0.41
C ILE A 153 1.97 6.84 -1.91
N MET A 154 2.23 5.75 -2.63
CA MET A 154 2.55 5.82 -4.05
C MET A 154 2.20 4.52 -4.78
N THR A 155 2.26 4.59 -6.11
CA THR A 155 2.12 3.41 -6.96
C THR A 155 3.46 2.67 -7.09
N PRO A 156 3.45 1.36 -7.41
CA PRO A 156 4.68 0.62 -7.76
C PRO A 156 5.48 1.30 -8.87
N LYS A 157 4.81 1.90 -9.85
CA LYS A 157 5.47 2.67 -10.92
C LYS A 157 6.29 3.83 -10.35
N THR A 158 5.68 4.66 -9.52
CA THR A 158 6.35 5.80 -8.89
C THR A 158 7.55 5.35 -8.03
N PHE A 159 7.42 4.25 -7.31
CA PHE A 159 8.52 3.69 -6.53
C PHE A 159 9.72 3.35 -7.41
N ILE A 160 9.50 2.61 -8.50
CA ILE A 160 10.57 2.22 -9.45
C ILE A 160 11.23 3.45 -10.07
N GLU A 161 10.44 4.42 -10.55
CA GLU A 161 10.95 5.65 -11.14
C GLU A 161 11.82 6.46 -10.17
N ASN A 162 11.44 6.52 -8.89
CA ASN A 162 12.24 7.19 -7.86
C ASN A 162 13.56 6.47 -7.61
N THR A 163 13.56 5.14 -7.51
CA THR A 163 14.77 4.34 -7.32
C THR A 163 15.74 4.49 -8.50
N GLU A 164 15.23 4.47 -9.74
CA GLU A 164 16.04 4.64 -10.94
C GLU A 164 16.66 6.06 -11.03
N MET A 165 15.97 7.09 -10.57
CA MET A 165 16.52 8.45 -10.50
C MET A 165 17.64 8.57 -9.48
N GLU A 166 17.55 7.95 -8.32
CA GLU A 166 18.60 7.94 -7.30
C GLU A 166 19.88 7.29 -7.83
N VAL A 167 19.78 6.17 -8.53
CA VAL A 167 20.91 5.45 -9.14
C VAL A 167 21.58 6.28 -10.26
N SER A 168 20.82 7.10 -10.97
CA SER A 168 21.32 7.91 -12.10
C SER A 168 22.09 9.16 -11.65
N HIS A 169 22.07 9.51 -10.37
CA HIS A 169 22.73 10.69 -9.79
C HIS A 169 24.00 10.35 -8.99
N VAL A 170 24.41 9.08 -8.99
CA VAL A 170 25.66 8.58 -8.40
C VAL A 170 26.68 8.30 -9.51
#